data_94b54690b5d6da472404a90d78e01363
#
_entry.id   94b54690b5d6da472404a90d78e01363
#
_cell.length_a   1.000
_cell.length_b   1.000
_cell.length_c   1.000
_cell.angle_alpha   90.00
_cell.angle_beta   90.00
_cell.angle_gamma   90.00
#
_symmetry.space_group_name_H-M   'P 1'
#
loop_
_entity.id
_entity.type
_entity.pdbx_description
1 polymer ?
#
loop_
_entity_poly.entity_id
_entity_poly.type
_entity_poly.pdbx_seq_one_letter_code
_entity_poly.pdbx_strand_id
1 'polypeptide(L)'
;MLELAARLLARLDGSDQRPGGPIVVATVIAIDGSSPRTLGTSMAWDGESVIGSIAGGCVEGATVEVAERVLDDGRTRTVEFGVSDETALGVGLSCGGLLRIHLALLRPDDATDAPTIAELRRAASGESAHLSLTAEGYRTDLCDALYLDSRTPPARMIIVGAMEFSTALSNAAQVLGYVVTVCDPRELFTTAARFPGAGLAVEWPPEYLERTAIDEHTVICLLSHDDRFDADALAVALRSPAGFVGAMGSRRTHARRMDALRALGVEPESLARLHSPIGLDLGASTPEETAVSILAEVLAERSAASRRPLSALDGAIHSRAGVA
;
A
#
# COMPACT_ATOMS: atom_id res chain seq x y z
N MET A 1 -2.97 -12.01 -3.09
CA MET A 1 -2.47 -13.02 -2.13
C MET A 1 -1.35 -12.49 -1.22
N LEU A 2 -0.34 -11.84 -1.76
CA LEU A 2 0.80 -11.30 -1.00
C LEU A 2 0.40 -10.29 0.10
N GLU A 3 -0.72 -9.61 -0.04
CA GLU A 3 -1.30 -8.75 1.02
C GLU A 3 -1.66 -9.51 2.30
N LEU A 4 -1.98 -10.80 2.18
CA LEU A 4 -2.36 -11.67 3.28
C LEU A 4 -1.18 -12.52 3.82
N ALA A 5 0.03 -12.33 3.31
CA ALA A 5 1.18 -13.21 3.50
C ALA A 5 1.42 -13.63 4.97
N ALA A 6 1.46 -12.69 5.89
CA ALA A 6 1.70 -12.99 7.31
C ALA A 6 0.60 -13.90 7.91
N ARG A 7 -0.66 -13.67 7.54
CA ARG A 7 -1.80 -14.46 8.03
C ARG A 7 -1.83 -15.86 7.39
N LEU A 8 -1.49 -15.94 6.10
CA LEU A 8 -1.41 -17.23 5.39
C LEU A 8 -0.28 -18.09 5.96
N LEU A 9 0.90 -17.50 6.22
CA LEU A 9 2.03 -18.20 6.84
C LEU A 9 1.70 -18.68 8.25
N ALA A 10 1.09 -17.84 9.08
CA ALA A 10 0.69 -18.25 10.43
C ALA A 10 -0.23 -19.48 10.40
N ARG A 11 -1.07 -19.59 9.38
CA ARG A 11 -1.96 -20.74 9.20
C ARG A 11 -1.24 -21.96 8.60
N LEU A 12 -0.36 -21.77 7.62
CA LEU A 12 0.42 -22.85 7.02
C LEU A 12 1.41 -23.47 8.01
N ASP A 13 2.10 -22.64 8.79
CA ASP A 13 3.12 -23.07 9.75
C ASP A 13 2.52 -23.49 11.11
N GLY A 14 1.22 -23.29 11.34
CA GLY A 14 0.53 -23.65 12.60
C GLY A 14 0.88 -22.74 13.79
N SER A 15 1.36 -21.51 13.52
CA SER A 15 1.70 -20.55 14.58
C SER A 15 0.48 -19.79 15.14
N ASP A 16 -0.70 -20.01 14.61
CA ASP A 16 -1.98 -19.43 15.02
C ASP A 16 -2.76 -20.28 16.05
N GLN A 17 -2.05 -21.13 16.82
CA GLN A 17 -2.58 -22.07 17.84
C GLN A 17 -3.32 -23.29 17.26
N ARG A 18 -3.29 -23.51 15.95
CA ARG A 18 -3.83 -24.68 15.27
C ARG A 18 -2.72 -25.41 14.50
N PRO A 19 -2.84 -26.73 14.29
CA PRO A 19 -1.88 -27.45 13.47
C PRO A 19 -1.78 -26.83 12.06
N GLY A 20 -0.58 -26.68 11.54
CA GLY A 20 -0.35 -26.26 10.15
C GLY A 20 -1.03 -27.19 9.16
N GLY A 21 -1.49 -26.66 8.04
CA GLY A 21 -2.19 -27.49 7.05
C GLY A 21 -2.40 -26.77 5.71
N PRO A 22 -2.97 -27.48 4.74
CA PRO A 22 -3.24 -26.92 3.43
C PRO A 22 -4.30 -25.82 3.52
N ILE A 23 -4.17 -24.83 2.62
CA ILE A 23 -5.14 -23.75 2.46
C ILE A 23 -5.50 -23.59 0.99
N VAL A 24 -6.75 -23.24 0.71
CA VAL A 24 -7.19 -22.84 -0.62
C VAL A 24 -7.21 -21.33 -0.70
N VAL A 25 -6.47 -20.76 -1.64
CA VAL A 25 -6.47 -19.32 -1.88
C VAL A 25 -7.31 -19.02 -3.10
N ALA A 26 -8.31 -18.17 -2.92
CA ALA A 26 -9.19 -17.65 -3.95
C ALA A 26 -8.79 -16.22 -4.29
N THR A 27 -8.54 -15.93 -5.57
CA THR A 27 -8.05 -14.63 -6.05
C THR A 27 -8.90 -14.12 -7.20
N VAL A 28 -9.27 -12.84 -7.14
CA VAL A 28 -9.99 -12.15 -8.23
C VAL A 28 -9.04 -11.93 -9.40
N ILE A 29 -9.31 -12.58 -10.55
CA ILE A 29 -8.48 -12.50 -11.76
C ILE A 29 -9.10 -11.67 -12.88
N ALA A 30 -10.39 -11.39 -12.83
CA ALA A 30 -11.06 -10.48 -13.76
C ALA A 30 -12.29 -9.84 -13.10
N ILE A 31 -12.59 -8.61 -13.53
CA ILE A 31 -13.74 -7.83 -13.09
C ILE A 31 -14.36 -7.19 -14.32
N ASP A 32 -15.65 -7.41 -14.53
CA ASP A 32 -16.45 -6.68 -15.51
C ASP A 32 -17.55 -5.90 -14.78
N GLY A 33 -17.66 -4.59 -15.07
CA GLY A 33 -18.57 -3.69 -14.36
C GLY A 33 -18.02 -3.20 -13.02
N SER A 34 -18.92 -2.90 -12.08
CA SER A 34 -18.56 -2.37 -10.74
C SER A 34 -18.24 -3.49 -9.76
N SER A 35 -17.15 -3.32 -9.03
CA SER A 35 -16.77 -4.21 -7.93
C SER A 35 -16.30 -3.40 -6.71
N PRO A 36 -16.61 -3.83 -5.47
CA PRO A 36 -16.11 -3.18 -4.25
C PRO A 36 -14.62 -3.44 -4.01
N ARG A 37 -14.00 -4.36 -4.75
CA ARG A 37 -12.60 -4.76 -4.62
C ARG A 37 -11.89 -4.75 -5.97
N THR A 38 -10.56 -4.73 -5.93
CA THR A 38 -9.69 -4.68 -7.10
C THR A 38 -9.23 -6.08 -7.54
N LEU A 39 -8.67 -6.17 -8.74
CA LEU A 39 -7.96 -7.37 -9.21
C LEU A 39 -6.87 -7.76 -8.21
N GLY A 40 -6.65 -9.06 -8.05
CA GLY A 40 -5.67 -9.62 -7.12
C GLY A 40 -6.16 -9.72 -5.67
N THR A 41 -7.30 -9.09 -5.33
CA THR A 41 -7.88 -9.28 -3.99
C THR A 41 -8.10 -10.77 -3.73
N SER A 42 -7.65 -11.22 -2.55
CA SER A 42 -7.64 -12.63 -2.21
C SER A 42 -8.32 -12.91 -0.88
N MET A 43 -8.87 -14.10 -0.75
CA MET A 43 -9.24 -14.73 0.52
C MET A 43 -8.70 -16.16 0.55
N ALA A 44 -8.59 -16.75 1.74
CA ALA A 44 -8.21 -18.15 1.87
C ALA A 44 -9.18 -18.89 2.79
N TRP A 45 -9.29 -20.20 2.54
CA TRP A 45 -10.08 -21.16 3.33
C TRP A 45 -9.19 -22.32 3.76
N ASP A 46 -9.24 -22.69 5.03
CA ASP A 46 -8.43 -23.76 5.65
C ASP A 46 -9.24 -25.00 6.06
N GLY A 47 -10.51 -25.07 5.66
CA GLY A 47 -11.45 -26.10 6.09
C GLY A 47 -12.31 -25.70 7.30
N GLU A 48 -11.95 -24.64 8.04
CA GLU A 48 -12.66 -24.20 9.24
C GLU A 48 -12.89 -22.67 9.27
N SER A 49 -11.97 -21.89 8.73
CA SER A 49 -12.00 -20.42 8.82
C SER A 49 -11.57 -19.71 7.54
N VAL A 50 -12.08 -18.49 7.39
CA VAL A 50 -11.76 -17.61 6.28
C VAL A 50 -10.69 -16.59 6.70
N ILE A 51 -9.70 -16.40 5.83
CA ILE A 51 -8.67 -15.36 5.94
C ILE A 51 -8.88 -14.35 4.79
N GLY A 52 -9.12 -13.09 5.10
CA GLY A 52 -9.35 -12.06 4.07
C GLY A 52 -10.81 -11.96 3.62
N SER A 53 -11.05 -11.25 2.50
CA SER A 53 -12.38 -11.06 1.90
C SER A 53 -12.22 -10.67 0.44
N ILE A 54 -13.08 -11.17 -0.41
CA ILE A 54 -13.07 -10.96 -1.88
C ILE A 54 -14.00 -9.84 -2.32
N ALA A 55 -15.21 -9.78 -1.77
CA ALA A 55 -16.26 -8.87 -2.24
C ALA A 55 -17.04 -8.17 -1.12
N GLY A 56 -16.61 -8.34 0.14
CA GLY A 56 -17.27 -7.72 1.29
C GLY A 56 -18.54 -8.43 1.75
N GLY A 57 -18.68 -9.74 1.51
CA GLY A 57 -19.74 -10.59 2.03
C GLY A 57 -20.70 -11.19 0.97
N CYS A 58 -20.69 -10.67 -0.27
CA CYS A 58 -21.66 -11.08 -1.28
C CYS A 58 -21.42 -12.49 -1.85
N VAL A 59 -20.15 -12.87 -2.07
CA VAL A 59 -19.79 -14.13 -2.76
C VAL A 59 -18.91 -15.05 -1.91
N GLU A 60 -18.53 -14.63 -0.71
CA GLU A 60 -17.62 -15.38 0.16
C GLU A 60 -18.16 -16.77 0.47
N GLY A 61 -19.46 -16.91 0.81
CA GLY A 61 -20.07 -18.21 1.09
C GLY A 61 -19.98 -19.17 -0.08
N ALA A 62 -20.37 -18.71 -1.28
CA ALA A 62 -20.28 -19.53 -2.49
C ALA A 62 -18.83 -19.86 -2.88
N THR A 63 -17.89 -18.93 -2.61
CA THR A 63 -16.47 -19.18 -2.81
C THR A 63 -15.94 -20.25 -1.86
N VAL A 64 -16.40 -20.28 -0.60
CA VAL A 64 -16.04 -21.33 0.37
C VAL A 64 -16.53 -22.70 -0.10
N GLU A 65 -17.76 -22.83 -0.63
CA GLU A 65 -18.26 -24.09 -1.17
C GLU A 65 -17.40 -24.65 -2.32
N VAL A 66 -16.83 -23.74 -3.14
CA VAL A 66 -15.89 -24.15 -4.20
C VAL A 66 -14.53 -24.49 -3.58
N ALA A 67 -14.08 -23.74 -2.57
CA ALA A 67 -12.81 -23.98 -1.89
C ALA A 67 -12.79 -25.33 -1.17
N GLU A 68 -13.90 -25.78 -0.59
CA GLU A 68 -14.04 -27.12 -0.01
C GLU A 68 -13.75 -28.22 -1.04
N ARG A 69 -14.31 -28.10 -2.25
CA ARG A 69 -14.05 -29.05 -3.34
C ARG A 69 -12.58 -29.02 -3.81
N VAL A 70 -11.95 -27.83 -3.83
CA VAL A 70 -10.51 -27.70 -4.13
C VAL A 70 -9.66 -28.35 -3.04
N LEU A 71 -10.07 -28.21 -1.78
CA LEU A 71 -9.38 -28.81 -0.65
C LEU A 71 -9.46 -30.36 -0.71
N ASP A 72 -10.60 -30.89 -1.09
CA ASP A 72 -10.87 -32.33 -1.18
C ASP A 72 -10.11 -33.03 -2.31
N ASP A 73 -10.13 -32.47 -3.52
CA ASP A 73 -9.58 -33.13 -4.72
C ASP A 73 -8.28 -32.53 -5.24
N GLY A 74 -7.83 -31.40 -4.68
CA GLY A 74 -6.60 -30.72 -5.04
C GLY A 74 -6.60 -30.04 -6.41
N ARG A 75 -7.72 -29.96 -7.10
CA ARG A 75 -7.81 -29.39 -8.45
C ARG A 75 -8.14 -27.91 -8.39
N THR A 76 -7.37 -27.09 -9.10
CA THR A 76 -7.66 -25.66 -9.28
C THR A 76 -9.02 -25.47 -9.96
N ARG A 77 -9.69 -24.36 -9.65
CA ARG A 77 -10.98 -24.00 -10.24
C ARG A 77 -11.04 -22.51 -10.54
N THR A 78 -11.69 -22.18 -11.66
CA THR A 78 -12.10 -20.81 -11.96
C THR A 78 -13.60 -20.75 -11.97
N VAL A 79 -14.17 -19.78 -11.23
CA VAL A 79 -15.62 -19.57 -11.12
C VAL A 79 -15.96 -18.12 -11.41
N GLU A 80 -17.16 -17.89 -11.90
CA GLU A 80 -17.70 -16.56 -12.16
C GLU A 80 -18.91 -16.30 -11.27
N PHE A 81 -18.97 -15.10 -10.70
CA PHE A 81 -20.08 -14.59 -9.89
C PHE A 81 -20.58 -13.27 -10.49
N GLY A 82 -21.86 -13.17 -10.80
CA GLY A 82 -22.45 -11.96 -11.41
C GLY A 82 -23.95 -12.06 -11.63
N VAL A 83 -24.54 -11.05 -12.28
CA VAL A 83 -26.01 -10.87 -12.41
C VAL A 83 -26.64 -11.76 -13.47
N SER A 84 -25.89 -12.46 -14.31
CA SER A 84 -26.45 -13.21 -15.43
C SER A 84 -26.02 -14.66 -15.44
N ASP A 85 -26.66 -15.52 -14.65
CA ASP A 85 -26.99 -16.87 -15.14
C ASP A 85 -27.80 -17.65 -14.09
N GLU A 86 -28.91 -18.24 -14.54
CA GLU A 86 -29.73 -19.18 -13.78
C GLU A 86 -28.97 -20.49 -13.43
N THR A 87 -27.70 -20.61 -13.83
CA THR A 87 -26.86 -21.81 -13.64
C THR A 87 -25.65 -21.62 -12.70
N ALA A 88 -25.27 -20.41 -12.33
CA ALA A 88 -24.15 -20.15 -11.41
C ALA A 88 -24.67 -19.82 -10.01
N LEU A 89 -24.86 -20.82 -9.18
CA LEU A 89 -25.00 -20.79 -7.71
C LEU A 89 -25.90 -19.70 -7.08
N GLY A 90 -26.74 -19.00 -7.83
CA GLY A 90 -27.81 -18.15 -7.29
C GLY A 90 -27.33 -16.93 -6.43
N VAL A 91 -26.05 -16.57 -6.47
CA VAL A 91 -25.48 -15.47 -5.67
C VAL A 91 -25.14 -14.31 -6.59
N GLY A 92 -26.04 -13.32 -6.65
CA GLY A 92 -25.82 -12.08 -7.39
C GLY A 92 -24.96 -11.08 -6.62
N LEU A 93 -24.05 -10.40 -7.32
CA LEU A 93 -23.35 -9.24 -6.77
C LEU A 93 -24.32 -8.05 -6.66
N SER A 94 -24.49 -7.50 -5.45
CA SER A 94 -25.35 -6.33 -5.19
C SER A 94 -24.96 -5.09 -6.01
N CYS A 95 -23.71 -5.02 -6.51
CA CYS A 95 -23.17 -3.94 -7.31
C CYS A 95 -23.30 -4.13 -8.83
N GLY A 96 -23.88 -5.26 -9.30
CA GLY A 96 -24.17 -5.51 -10.72
C GLY A 96 -22.94 -5.83 -11.60
N GLY A 97 -21.78 -6.12 -11.00
CA GLY A 97 -20.57 -6.53 -11.71
C GLY A 97 -20.45 -8.05 -11.88
N LEU A 98 -19.49 -8.49 -12.71
CA LEU A 98 -19.06 -9.87 -12.85
C LEU A 98 -17.64 -10.03 -12.28
N LEU A 99 -17.46 -10.99 -11.37
CA LEU A 99 -16.15 -11.36 -10.82
C LEU A 99 -15.75 -12.73 -11.33
N ARG A 100 -14.54 -12.85 -11.87
CA ARG A 100 -13.91 -14.15 -12.13
C ARG A 100 -12.87 -14.41 -11.05
N ILE A 101 -13.04 -15.53 -10.35
CA ILE A 101 -12.22 -15.92 -9.20
C ILE A 101 -11.55 -17.25 -9.52
N HIS A 102 -10.22 -17.28 -9.33
CA HIS A 102 -9.43 -18.49 -9.44
C HIS A 102 -9.06 -19.01 -8.05
N LEU A 103 -9.27 -20.33 -7.83
CA LEU A 103 -8.99 -21.00 -6.57
C LEU A 103 -7.88 -22.03 -6.76
N ALA A 104 -6.85 -21.95 -5.96
CA ALA A 104 -5.71 -22.86 -5.97
C ALA A 104 -5.36 -23.31 -4.56
N LEU A 105 -4.97 -24.58 -4.42
CA LEU A 105 -4.53 -25.18 -3.18
C LEU A 105 -3.06 -24.86 -2.95
N LEU A 106 -2.69 -24.54 -1.71
CA LEU A 106 -1.32 -24.34 -1.25
C LEU A 106 -1.06 -25.27 -0.07
N ARG A 107 0.00 -26.09 -0.16
CA ARG A 107 0.36 -27.11 0.82
C ARG A 107 1.71 -26.80 1.45
N PRO A 108 1.81 -26.75 2.80
CA PRO A 108 3.07 -26.41 3.47
C PRO A 108 4.20 -27.42 3.19
N ASP A 109 3.86 -28.69 3.02
CA ASP A 109 4.82 -29.78 2.87
C ASP A 109 5.07 -30.23 1.42
N ASP A 110 4.47 -29.52 0.44
CA ASP A 110 4.66 -29.83 -0.99
C ASP A 110 5.85 -29.05 -1.57
N ALA A 111 6.81 -29.78 -2.13
CA ALA A 111 7.99 -29.16 -2.76
C ALA A 111 7.63 -28.22 -3.92
N THR A 112 6.49 -28.44 -4.59
CA THR A 112 5.99 -27.57 -5.67
C THR A 112 5.55 -26.21 -5.15
N ASP A 113 5.01 -26.16 -3.94
CA ASP A 113 4.50 -24.94 -3.29
C ASP A 113 5.60 -24.18 -2.50
N ALA A 114 6.76 -24.84 -2.24
CA ALA A 114 7.85 -24.25 -1.46
C ALA A 114 8.35 -22.89 -2.02
N PRO A 115 8.53 -22.67 -3.34
CA PRO A 115 8.91 -21.36 -3.88
C PRO A 115 7.84 -20.28 -3.59
N THR A 116 6.57 -20.61 -3.71
CA THR A 116 5.45 -19.72 -3.40
C THR A 116 5.44 -19.32 -1.92
N ILE A 117 5.68 -20.28 -1.03
CA ILE A 117 5.79 -20.04 0.42
C ILE A 117 7.00 -19.17 0.75
N ALA A 118 8.11 -19.32 0.02
CA ALA A 118 9.28 -18.45 0.18
C ALA A 118 8.94 -16.99 -0.19
N GLU A 119 8.20 -16.75 -1.27
CA GLU A 119 7.74 -15.40 -1.63
C GLU A 119 6.75 -14.84 -0.61
N LEU A 120 5.88 -15.66 -0.01
CA LEU A 120 5.05 -15.22 1.11
C LEU A 120 5.89 -14.79 2.32
N ARG A 121 6.98 -15.51 2.65
CA ARG A 121 7.89 -15.11 3.73
C ARG A 121 8.58 -13.78 3.44
N ARG A 122 9.03 -13.56 2.19
CA ARG A 122 9.60 -12.28 1.77
C ARG A 122 8.58 -11.15 1.90
N ALA A 123 7.35 -11.35 1.40
CA ALA A 123 6.29 -10.37 1.56
C ALA A 123 5.95 -10.05 3.02
N ALA A 124 5.94 -11.06 3.89
CA ALA A 124 5.66 -10.89 5.31
C ALA A 124 6.78 -10.17 6.06
N SER A 125 8.06 -10.33 5.62
CA SER A 125 9.20 -9.58 6.17
C SER A 125 9.30 -8.15 5.63
N GLY A 126 8.41 -7.77 4.70
CA GLY A 126 8.43 -6.43 4.10
C GLY A 126 9.39 -6.28 2.93
N GLU A 127 9.89 -7.39 2.38
CA GLU A 127 10.71 -7.41 1.17
C GLU A 127 9.85 -7.42 -0.10
N SER A 128 10.47 -7.10 -1.24
CA SER A 128 9.82 -7.29 -2.54
C SER A 128 9.52 -8.76 -2.78
N ALA A 129 8.30 -9.06 -3.20
CA ALA A 129 7.86 -10.41 -3.50
C ALA A 129 7.00 -10.40 -4.78
N HIS A 130 7.11 -11.47 -5.58
CA HIS A 130 6.40 -11.60 -6.84
C HIS A 130 5.86 -13.02 -7.00
N LEU A 131 4.59 -13.13 -7.35
CA LEU A 131 3.94 -14.40 -7.66
C LEU A 131 3.12 -14.26 -8.94
N SER A 132 3.13 -15.28 -9.76
CA SER A 132 2.17 -15.46 -10.83
C SER A 132 1.10 -16.49 -10.41
N LEU A 133 -0.14 -16.18 -10.68
CA LEU A 133 -1.23 -17.13 -10.57
C LEU A 133 -1.52 -17.67 -11.97
N THR A 134 -1.28 -18.96 -12.17
CA THR A 134 -1.52 -19.69 -13.41
C THR A 134 -2.76 -20.57 -13.31
N ALA A 135 -3.14 -21.25 -14.40
CA ALA A 135 -4.25 -22.21 -14.37
C ALA A 135 -4.00 -23.41 -13.43
N GLU A 136 -2.74 -23.75 -13.15
CA GLU A 136 -2.35 -24.84 -12.26
C GLU A 136 -2.11 -24.42 -10.81
N GLY A 137 -2.04 -23.12 -10.53
CA GLY A 137 -1.79 -22.57 -9.20
C GLY A 137 -0.75 -21.47 -9.17
N TYR A 138 -0.18 -21.21 -8.00
CA TYR A 138 0.82 -20.16 -7.81
C TYR A 138 2.22 -20.60 -8.20
N ARG A 139 2.96 -19.68 -8.84
CA ARG A 139 4.35 -19.89 -9.30
C ARG A 139 5.18 -18.63 -9.12
N THR A 140 6.50 -18.79 -9.23
CA THR A 140 7.45 -17.68 -9.17
C THR A 140 8.00 -17.27 -10.55
N ASP A 141 7.76 -18.07 -11.57
CA ASP A 141 8.00 -17.68 -12.97
C ASP A 141 6.82 -16.83 -13.49
N LEU A 142 7.08 -16.00 -14.50
CA LEU A 142 6.08 -15.06 -15.03
C LEU A 142 5.36 -15.61 -16.28
N CYS A 143 5.49 -16.91 -16.55
CA CYS A 143 4.88 -17.53 -17.73
C CYS A 143 3.40 -17.85 -17.50
N ASP A 144 2.59 -17.66 -18.54
CA ASP A 144 1.17 -18.03 -18.60
C ASP A 144 0.31 -17.55 -17.41
N ALA A 145 0.63 -16.37 -16.86
CA ALA A 145 -0.05 -15.83 -15.70
C ALA A 145 -1.46 -15.35 -16.02
N LEU A 146 -2.45 -15.86 -15.28
CA LEU A 146 -3.80 -15.30 -15.19
C LEU A 146 -3.80 -13.98 -14.43
N TYR A 147 -2.90 -13.85 -13.45
CA TYR A 147 -2.70 -12.65 -12.65
C TYR A 147 -1.26 -12.61 -12.10
N LEU A 148 -0.67 -11.42 -12.11
CA LEU A 148 0.62 -11.16 -11.49
C LEU A 148 0.40 -10.41 -10.17
N ASP A 149 0.79 -11.04 -9.06
CA ASP A 149 0.76 -10.44 -7.73
C ASP A 149 2.17 -9.97 -7.37
N SER A 150 2.32 -8.69 -7.11
CA SER A 150 3.60 -8.13 -6.72
C SER A 150 3.45 -7.26 -5.50
N ARG A 151 4.33 -7.43 -4.54
CA ARG A 151 4.45 -6.60 -3.36
C ARG A 151 5.79 -5.91 -3.35
N THR A 152 5.76 -4.60 -3.34
CA THR A 152 6.92 -3.78 -3.05
C THR A 152 7.02 -3.57 -1.53
N PRO A 153 8.21 -3.27 -0.99
CA PRO A 153 8.36 -2.87 0.40
C PRO A 153 7.35 -1.78 0.77
N PRO A 154 6.89 -1.74 2.02
CA PRO A 154 6.01 -0.67 2.47
C PRO A 154 6.64 0.68 2.15
N ALA A 155 5.86 1.58 1.56
CA ALA A 155 6.31 2.93 1.30
C ALA A 155 6.76 3.58 2.60
N ARG A 156 7.88 4.31 2.55
CA ARG A 156 8.43 5.00 3.72
C ARG A 156 8.01 6.46 3.72
N MET A 157 7.78 6.99 4.91
CA MET A 157 7.55 8.43 5.10
C MET A 157 8.55 8.98 6.09
N ILE A 158 9.35 9.94 5.66
CA ILE A 158 10.28 10.68 6.50
C ILE A 158 9.66 12.04 6.81
N ILE A 159 9.39 12.29 8.08
CA ILE A 159 8.83 13.56 8.57
C ILE A 159 9.95 14.33 9.24
N VAL A 160 10.30 15.49 8.69
CA VAL A 160 11.29 16.40 9.26
C VAL A 160 10.58 17.44 10.13
N GLY A 161 10.97 17.46 11.42
CA GLY A 161 10.37 18.32 12.44
C GLY A 161 9.42 17.57 13.38
N ALA A 162 9.68 17.62 14.68
CA ALA A 162 8.89 16.97 15.73
C ALA A 162 7.86 17.95 16.35
N MET A 163 6.75 18.16 15.65
CA MET A 163 5.65 19.08 15.98
C MET A 163 4.33 18.34 16.15
N GLU A 164 3.26 19.03 16.56
CA GLU A 164 1.92 18.44 16.66
C GLU A 164 1.40 17.95 15.29
N PHE A 165 1.60 18.73 14.25
CA PHE A 165 1.29 18.32 12.88
C PHE A 165 2.03 17.05 12.46
N SER A 166 3.27 16.89 12.92
CA SER A 166 4.08 15.68 12.66
C SER A 166 3.54 14.48 13.41
N THR A 167 3.01 14.66 14.61
CA THR A 167 2.37 13.60 15.40
C THR A 167 1.11 13.10 14.69
N ALA A 168 0.25 14.01 14.26
CA ALA A 168 -0.97 13.68 13.52
C ALA A 168 -0.66 12.98 12.19
N LEU A 169 0.30 13.52 11.43
CA LEU A 169 0.72 12.92 10.15
C LEU A 169 1.34 11.52 10.34
N SER A 170 2.20 11.34 11.34
CA SER A 170 2.80 10.05 11.66
C SER A 170 1.75 8.99 11.95
N ASN A 171 0.77 9.29 12.80
CA ASN A 171 -0.30 8.36 13.15
C ASN A 171 -1.15 8.00 11.93
N ALA A 172 -1.57 8.98 11.15
CA ALA A 172 -2.41 8.78 9.97
C ALA A 172 -1.66 8.02 8.85
N ALA A 173 -0.38 8.30 8.64
CA ALA A 173 0.45 7.61 7.65
C ALA A 173 0.65 6.12 8.01
N GLN A 174 0.84 5.79 9.29
CA GLN A 174 0.93 4.40 9.75
C GLN A 174 -0.36 3.61 9.47
N VAL A 175 -1.52 4.23 9.63
CA VAL A 175 -2.82 3.61 9.26
C VAL A 175 -2.88 3.28 7.77
N LEU A 176 -2.23 4.07 6.91
CA LEU A 176 -2.10 3.80 5.47
C LEU A 176 -0.97 2.83 5.13
N GLY A 177 -0.27 2.28 6.12
CA GLY A 177 0.78 1.27 5.94
C GLY A 177 2.17 1.85 5.63
N TYR A 178 2.40 3.15 5.83
CA TYR A 178 3.75 3.72 5.72
C TYR A 178 4.62 3.31 6.91
N VAL A 179 5.89 2.98 6.61
CA VAL A 179 6.94 2.95 7.64
C VAL A 179 7.40 4.38 7.88
N VAL A 180 7.03 4.93 9.02
CA VAL A 180 7.28 6.34 9.35
C VAL A 180 8.57 6.48 10.14
N THR A 181 9.39 7.48 9.77
CA THR A 181 10.51 7.96 10.59
C THR A 181 10.35 9.46 10.82
N VAL A 182 10.47 9.90 12.07
CA VAL A 182 10.49 11.32 12.45
C VAL A 182 11.92 11.73 12.75
N CYS A 183 12.40 12.75 12.03
CA CYS A 183 13.75 13.31 12.18
C CYS A 183 13.68 14.74 12.71
N ASP A 184 14.28 14.97 13.87
CA ASP A 184 14.42 16.31 14.47
C ASP A 184 15.57 16.28 15.48
N PRO A 185 16.49 17.26 15.49
CA PRO A 185 17.65 17.26 16.38
C PRO A 185 17.29 17.49 17.86
N ARG A 186 16.07 17.88 18.17
CA ARG A 186 15.63 18.20 19.52
C ARG A 186 15.11 16.95 20.24
N GLU A 187 15.95 16.32 21.04
CA GLU A 187 15.63 15.09 21.78
C GLU A 187 14.35 15.20 22.63
N LEU A 188 14.12 16.35 23.25
CA LEU A 188 12.93 16.59 24.10
C LEU A 188 11.63 16.43 23.34
N PHE A 189 11.61 16.68 22.04
CA PHE A 189 10.42 16.61 21.19
C PHE A 189 10.33 15.32 20.37
N THR A 190 11.47 14.65 20.15
CA THR A 190 11.56 13.44 19.32
C THR A 190 11.51 12.19 20.20
N THR A 191 10.34 11.89 20.74
CA THR A 191 10.16 10.81 21.73
C THR A 191 9.16 9.78 21.28
N ALA A 192 9.35 8.52 21.72
CA ALA A 192 8.42 7.41 21.42
C ALA A 192 7.00 7.65 21.98
N ALA A 193 6.87 8.43 23.06
CA ALA A 193 5.58 8.80 23.62
C ALA A 193 4.79 9.72 22.68
N ARG A 194 5.46 10.59 21.94
CA ARG A 194 4.83 11.50 20.96
C ARG A 194 4.62 10.83 19.60
N PHE A 195 5.48 9.89 19.22
CA PHE A 195 5.45 9.22 17.93
C PHE A 195 5.43 7.69 18.10
N PRO A 196 4.34 7.15 18.66
CA PRO A 196 4.22 5.71 18.86
C PRO A 196 4.28 4.95 17.53
N GLY A 197 5.09 3.89 17.47
CA GLY A 197 5.24 3.06 16.28
C GLY A 197 6.13 3.62 15.18
N ALA A 198 6.57 4.87 15.27
CA ALA A 198 7.50 5.47 14.31
C ALA A 198 8.96 5.24 14.70
N GLY A 199 9.84 5.12 13.71
CA GLY A 199 11.28 5.28 13.90
C GLY A 199 11.63 6.73 14.29
N LEU A 200 12.64 6.90 15.15
CA LEU A 200 13.07 8.21 15.61
C LEU A 200 14.53 8.44 15.21
N ALA A 201 14.81 9.57 14.56
CA ALA A 201 16.14 10.04 14.25
C ALA A 201 16.38 11.38 14.97
N VAL A 202 17.08 11.32 16.11
CA VAL A 202 17.47 12.53 16.87
C VAL A 202 18.77 13.06 16.29
N GLU A 203 18.65 13.68 15.11
CA GLU A 203 19.81 14.05 14.29
C GLU A 203 19.52 15.30 13.48
N TRP A 204 20.57 15.85 12.88
CA TRP A 204 20.47 16.94 11.95
C TRP A 204 19.84 16.45 10.63
N PRO A 205 18.71 16.99 10.20
CA PRO A 205 17.93 16.44 9.06
C PRO A 205 18.69 16.31 7.74
N PRO A 206 19.52 17.27 7.30
CA PRO A 206 20.32 17.11 6.08
C PRO A 206 21.24 15.88 6.14
N GLU A 207 21.97 15.71 7.25
CA GLU A 207 22.89 14.58 7.46
C GLU A 207 22.16 13.25 7.51
N TYR A 208 20.99 13.21 8.15
CA TYR A 208 20.14 12.04 8.17
C TYR A 208 19.67 11.64 6.76
N LEU A 209 19.20 12.61 5.97
CA LEU A 209 18.72 12.36 4.60
C LEU A 209 19.83 11.90 3.66
N GLU A 210 21.05 12.44 3.78
CA GLU A 210 22.20 12.06 2.95
C GLU A 210 22.62 10.59 3.13
N ARG A 211 22.53 10.06 4.37
CA ARG A 211 22.94 8.68 4.67
C ARG A 211 21.80 7.66 4.61
N THR A 212 20.55 8.14 4.57
CA THR A 212 19.39 7.25 4.51
C THR A 212 19.15 6.78 3.06
N ALA A 213 18.90 5.50 2.88
CA ALA A 213 18.51 5.00 1.58
C ALA A 213 17.14 5.59 1.22
N ILE A 214 17.07 6.37 0.16
CA ILE A 214 15.84 6.99 -0.39
C ILE A 214 15.59 6.40 -1.76
N ASP A 215 14.33 6.07 -2.05
CA ASP A 215 13.86 5.50 -3.31
C ASP A 215 12.59 6.21 -3.79
N GLU A 216 12.07 5.81 -4.95
CA GLU A 216 10.86 6.36 -5.57
C GLU A 216 9.57 6.11 -4.77
N HIS A 217 9.59 5.22 -3.77
CA HIS A 217 8.47 4.96 -2.87
C HIS A 217 8.59 5.75 -1.56
N THR A 218 9.66 6.52 -1.39
CA THR A 218 9.89 7.35 -0.20
C THR A 218 9.20 8.70 -0.33
N VAL A 219 8.42 9.06 0.68
CA VAL A 219 7.75 10.35 0.87
C VAL A 219 8.53 11.15 1.90
N ILE A 220 8.88 12.41 1.60
CA ILE A 220 9.57 13.31 2.52
C ILE A 220 8.67 14.52 2.79
N CYS A 221 8.29 14.71 4.05
CA CYS A 221 7.47 15.83 4.51
C CYS A 221 8.24 16.71 5.47
N LEU A 222 8.62 17.91 5.06
CA LEU A 222 9.26 18.90 5.93
C LEU A 222 8.16 19.74 6.59
N LEU A 223 7.92 19.50 7.88
CA LEU A 223 6.93 20.22 8.70
C LEU A 223 7.57 21.22 9.65
N SER A 224 8.91 21.24 9.74
CA SER A 224 9.64 22.21 10.54
C SER A 224 9.54 23.63 9.97
N HIS A 225 9.91 24.60 10.82
CA HIS A 225 10.07 26.00 10.47
C HIS A 225 11.43 26.53 10.99
N ASP A 226 12.48 25.73 10.81
CA ASP A 226 13.82 26.03 11.32
C ASP A 226 14.74 26.43 10.16
N ASP A 227 14.99 27.72 10.04
CA ASP A 227 15.83 28.28 8.97
C ASP A 227 17.28 27.75 8.99
N ARG A 228 17.73 27.10 10.08
CA ARG A 228 19.06 26.53 10.18
C ARG A 228 19.34 25.32 9.34
N PHE A 229 18.28 24.56 9.00
CA PHE A 229 18.40 23.31 8.22
C PHE A 229 17.33 23.08 7.18
N ASP A 230 16.19 23.82 7.19
CA ASP A 230 15.07 23.56 6.30
C ASP A 230 15.47 23.59 4.81
N ALA A 231 16.26 24.59 4.41
CA ALA A 231 16.68 24.74 3.03
C ALA A 231 17.66 23.63 2.61
N ASP A 232 18.62 23.28 3.48
CA ASP A 232 19.61 22.24 3.21
C ASP A 232 18.93 20.85 3.16
N ALA A 233 18.04 20.56 4.11
CA ALA A 233 17.25 19.32 4.10
C ALA A 233 16.40 19.16 2.84
N LEU A 234 15.73 20.23 2.39
CA LEU A 234 14.98 20.23 1.14
C LEU A 234 15.89 20.07 -0.08
N ALA A 235 17.08 20.68 -0.08
CA ALA A 235 18.02 20.53 -1.19
C ALA A 235 18.49 19.07 -1.33
N VAL A 236 18.77 18.38 -0.22
CA VAL A 236 19.09 16.95 -0.21
C VAL A 236 17.90 16.13 -0.68
N ALA A 237 16.70 16.37 -0.14
CA ALA A 237 15.49 15.67 -0.51
C ALA A 237 15.15 15.79 -2.01
N LEU A 238 15.26 16.99 -2.56
CA LEU A 238 14.94 17.28 -3.99
C LEU A 238 15.97 16.68 -4.96
N ARG A 239 17.22 16.48 -4.52
CA ARG A 239 18.26 15.79 -5.31
C ARG A 239 18.14 14.26 -5.22
N SER A 240 17.42 13.75 -4.23
CA SER A 240 17.21 12.31 -4.05
C SER A 240 16.15 11.78 -5.02
N PRO A 241 16.06 10.44 -5.20
CA PRO A 241 14.99 9.81 -5.99
C PRO A 241 13.64 9.74 -5.27
N ALA A 242 13.42 10.45 -4.15
CA ALA A 242 12.15 10.44 -3.43
C ALA A 242 10.95 10.69 -4.36
N GLY A 243 9.91 9.86 -4.25
CA GLY A 243 8.71 9.98 -5.08
C GLY A 243 7.83 11.18 -4.74
N PHE A 244 7.98 11.74 -3.53
CA PHE A 244 7.27 12.94 -3.11
C PHE A 244 8.12 13.75 -2.12
N VAL A 245 8.20 15.05 -2.35
CA VAL A 245 8.86 16.00 -1.43
C VAL A 245 7.91 17.17 -1.19
N GLY A 246 7.46 17.33 0.05
CA GLY A 246 6.54 18.40 0.42
C GLY A 246 7.03 19.21 1.62
N ALA A 247 6.66 20.48 1.67
CA ALA A 247 7.04 21.37 2.77
C ALA A 247 5.86 22.21 3.27
N MET A 248 5.63 22.19 4.59
CA MET A 248 4.64 23.03 5.25
C MET A 248 5.09 24.49 5.25
N GLY A 249 4.14 25.40 5.15
CA GLY A 249 4.38 26.83 5.28
C GLY A 249 3.40 27.69 4.51
N SER A 250 3.50 29.00 4.68
CA SER A 250 2.73 29.96 3.92
C SER A 250 3.30 30.15 2.50
N ARG A 251 2.50 30.76 1.60
CA ARG A 251 2.99 31.17 0.27
C ARG A 251 4.22 32.09 0.36
N ARG A 252 4.31 32.93 1.41
CA ARG A 252 5.47 33.78 1.68
C ARG A 252 6.70 32.96 2.07
N THR A 253 6.50 31.94 2.92
CA THR A 253 7.57 30.99 3.31
C THR A 253 8.06 30.22 2.09
N HIS A 254 7.14 29.76 1.23
CA HIS A 254 7.49 29.10 -0.02
C HIS A 254 8.39 29.96 -0.90
N ALA A 255 8.04 31.23 -1.15
CA ALA A 255 8.87 32.13 -1.98
C ALA A 255 10.31 32.24 -1.43
N ARG A 256 10.47 32.45 -0.12
CA ARG A 256 11.77 32.53 0.54
C ARG A 256 12.56 31.21 0.42
N ARG A 257 11.90 30.06 0.58
CA ARG A 257 12.51 28.74 0.39
C ARG A 257 13.01 28.53 -1.05
N MET A 258 12.21 28.91 -2.04
CA MET A 258 12.61 28.81 -3.43
C MET A 258 13.87 29.62 -3.75
N ASP A 259 14.02 30.81 -3.15
CA ASP A 259 15.22 31.62 -3.33
C ASP A 259 16.44 30.99 -2.64
N ALA A 260 16.27 30.44 -1.44
CA ALA A 260 17.33 29.72 -0.72
C ALA A 260 17.76 28.45 -1.49
N LEU A 261 16.81 27.66 -2.02
CA LEU A 261 17.12 26.45 -2.79
C LEU A 261 17.87 26.76 -4.09
N ARG A 262 17.50 27.85 -4.78
CA ARG A 262 18.26 28.33 -5.96
C ARG A 262 19.68 28.73 -5.58
N ALA A 263 19.87 29.43 -4.44
CA ALA A 263 21.19 29.81 -3.94
C ALA A 263 22.05 28.58 -3.58
N LEU A 264 21.43 27.47 -3.17
CA LEU A 264 22.05 26.16 -2.92
C LEU A 264 22.32 25.36 -4.22
N GLY A 265 21.99 25.90 -5.40
CA GLY A 265 22.22 25.25 -6.68
C GLY A 265 21.30 24.05 -6.94
N VAL A 266 20.05 24.10 -6.45
CA VAL A 266 19.04 23.08 -6.81
C VAL A 266 18.50 23.40 -8.20
N GLU A 267 18.58 22.43 -9.10
CA GLU A 267 18.17 22.57 -10.50
C GLU A 267 16.67 22.86 -10.66
N PRO A 268 16.24 23.58 -11.70
CA PRO A 268 14.83 23.93 -11.91
C PRO A 268 13.89 22.73 -11.95
N GLU A 269 14.31 21.62 -12.57
CA GLU A 269 13.53 20.38 -12.64
C GLU A 269 13.30 19.77 -11.25
N SER A 270 14.34 19.78 -10.41
CA SER A 270 14.23 19.33 -9.01
C SER A 270 13.33 20.25 -8.21
N LEU A 271 13.42 21.57 -8.40
CA LEU A 271 12.56 22.56 -7.74
C LEU A 271 11.08 22.37 -8.10
N ALA A 272 10.76 21.95 -9.32
CA ALA A 272 9.39 21.68 -9.77
C ALA A 272 8.75 20.49 -9.03
N ARG A 273 9.54 19.62 -8.39
CA ARG A 273 9.05 18.50 -7.59
C ARG A 273 8.63 18.89 -6.17
N LEU A 274 8.86 20.15 -5.76
CA LEU A 274 8.54 20.61 -4.41
C LEU A 274 7.04 20.96 -4.28
N HIS A 275 6.32 20.21 -3.47
CA HIS A 275 4.95 20.53 -3.05
C HIS A 275 4.98 21.49 -1.86
N SER A 276 4.75 22.77 -2.08
CA SER A 276 4.80 23.79 -1.02
C SER A 276 3.92 25.00 -1.36
N PRO A 277 2.96 25.36 -0.53
CA PRO A 277 2.54 24.69 0.72
C PRO A 277 2.05 23.26 0.45
N ILE A 278 2.45 22.31 1.31
CA ILE A 278 2.02 20.90 1.21
C ILE A 278 0.55 20.72 1.58
N GLY A 279 -0.13 19.83 0.89
CA GLY A 279 -1.52 19.42 1.13
C GLY A 279 -2.52 19.96 0.12
N LEU A 280 -3.64 19.25 -0.05
CA LEU A 280 -4.78 19.71 -0.83
C LEU A 280 -5.60 20.76 -0.06
N ASP A 281 -6.24 21.67 -0.78
CA ASP A 281 -7.16 22.65 -0.19
C ASP A 281 -8.46 21.97 0.25
N LEU A 282 -8.48 21.48 1.48
CA LEU A 282 -9.65 20.85 2.14
C LEU A 282 -10.25 21.73 3.23
N GLY A 283 -9.76 22.98 3.42
CA GLY A 283 -10.17 23.85 4.53
C GLY A 283 -9.66 23.36 5.89
N ALA A 284 -8.58 22.56 5.91
CA ALA A 284 -8.01 22.00 7.13
C ALA A 284 -7.56 23.07 8.13
N SER A 285 -7.91 22.90 9.41
CA SER A 285 -7.61 23.84 10.50
C SER A 285 -6.96 23.18 11.72
N THR A 286 -7.12 21.86 11.90
CA THR A 286 -6.47 21.10 12.98
C THR A 286 -5.27 20.32 12.47
N PRO A 287 -4.36 19.85 13.34
CA PRO A 287 -3.26 18.96 12.93
C PRO A 287 -3.74 17.70 12.22
N GLU A 288 -4.84 17.09 12.67
CA GLU A 288 -5.42 15.87 12.10
C GLU A 288 -6.00 16.13 10.70
N GLU A 289 -6.73 17.22 10.52
CA GLU A 289 -7.27 17.63 9.22
C GLU A 289 -6.12 17.96 8.24
N THR A 290 -5.06 18.61 8.73
CA THR A 290 -3.87 18.89 7.94
C THR A 290 -3.15 17.59 7.52
N ALA A 291 -3.08 16.60 8.41
CA ALA A 291 -2.55 15.29 8.07
C ALA A 291 -3.36 14.62 6.94
N VAL A 292 -4.68 14.69 6.99
CA VAL A 292 -5.56 14.21 5.90
C VAL A 292 -5.29 14.96 4.60
N SER A 293 -5.17 16.29 4.65
CA SER A 293 -4.87 17.12 3.49
C SER A 293 -3.54 16.73 2.82
N ILE A 294 -2.48 16.52 3.61
CA ILE A 294 -1.16 16.09 3.16
C ILE A 294 -1.25 14.69 2.53
N LEU A 295 -1.85 13.73 3.22
CA LEU A 295 -1.97 12.36 2.74
C LEU A 295 -2.82 12.26 1.49
N ALA A 296 -3.86 13.07 1.35
CA ALA A 296 -4.66 13.15 0.13
C ALA A 296 -3.83 13.61 -1.07
N GLU A 297 -2.95 14.61 -0.90
CA GLU A 297 -2.02 15.04 -1.95
C GLU A 297 -1.01 13.95 -2.31
N VAL A 298 -0.38 13.32 -1.31
CA VAL A 298 0.55 12.20 -1.51
C VAL A 298 -0.08 11.05 -2.28
N LEU A 299 -1.31 10.65 -1.90
CA LEU A 299 -2.06 9.60 -2.60
C LEU A 299 -2.39 9.99 -4.04
N ALA A 300 -2.81 11.24 -4.26
CA ALA A 300 -3.17 11.74 -5.58
C ALA A 300 -1.96 11.79 -6.52
N GLU A 301 -0.79 12.24 -6.03
CA GLU A 301 0.46 12.22 -6.81
C GLU A 301 0.87 10.81 -7.18
N ARG A 302 0.92 9.89 -6.21
CA ARG A 302 1.33 8.51 -6.43
C ARG A 302 0.48 7.78 -7.47
N SER A 303 -0.83 8.10 -7.54
CA SER A 303 -1.79 7.45 -8.44
C SER A 303 -2.11 8.28 -9.69
N ALA A 304 -1.48 9.45 -9.88
CA ALA A 304 -1.83 10.43 -10.92
C ALA A 304 -3.33 10.75 -10.94
N ALA A 305 -3.96 10.82 -9.76
CA ALA A 305 -5.39 11.03 -9.62
C ALA A 305 -5.80 12.49 -9.90
N SER A 306 -7.03 12.68 -10.34
CA SER A 306 -7.57 14.00 -10.75
C SER A 306 -7.77 14.99 -9.60
N ARG A 307 -7.70 14.57 -8.35
CA ARG A 307 -8.01 15.36 -7.13
C ARG A 307 -9.45 15.91 -7.08
N ARG A 308 -10.33 15.39 -7.96
CA ARG A 308 -11.74 15.78 -8.05
C ARG A 308 -12.61 14.83 -7.24
N PRO A 309 -13.79 15.28 -6.75
CA PRO A 309 -14.78 14.39 -6.16
C PRO A 309 -15.19 13.29 -7.14
N LEU A 310 -15.32 12.04 -6.66
CA LEU A 310 -15.76 10.91 -7.51
C LEU A 310 -17.12 11.15 -8.14
N SER A 311 -18.03 11.86 -7.45
CA SER A 311 -19.34 12.26 -7.97
C SER A 311 -19.29 13.21 -9.19
N ALA A 312 -18.12 13.82 -9.45
CA ALA A 312 -17.88 14.72 -10.58
C ALA A 312 -17.07 14.05 -11.69
N LEU A 313 -16.92 12.74 -11.65
CA LEU A 313 -16.19 11.94 -12.64
C LEU A 313 -17.15 10.92 -13.26
N ASP A 314 -16.93 10.64 -14.54
CA ASP A 314 -17.62 9.60 -15.27
C ASP A 314 -16.70 8.38 -15.44
N GLY A 315 -17.31 7.18 -15.57
CA GLY A 315 -16.58 5.93 -15.82
C GLY A 315 -16.33 5.11 -14.56
N ALA A 316 -15.42 4.12 -14.67
CA ALA A 316 -15.08 3.24 -13.56
C ALA A 316 -14.36 3.98 -12.43
N ILE A 317 -14.78 3.75 -11.19
CA ILE A 317 -14.18 4.37 -9.98
C ILE A 317 -12.71 3.97 -9.82
N HIS A 318 -12.39 2.71 -10.15
CA HIS A 318 -11.01 2.23 -10.19
C HIS A 318 -10.55 2.17 -11.63
N SER A 319 -9.65 3.08 -12.03
CA SER A 319 -8.96 2.96 -13.31
C SER A 319 -8.19 1.64 -13.33
N ARG A 320 -8.30 0.88 -14.41
CA ARG A 320 -7.44 -0.27 -14.66
C ARG A 320 -6.00 0.27 -14.69
N ALA A 321 -5.22 0.04 -13.63
CA ALA A 321 -3.79 0.18 -13.72
C ALA A 321 -3.37 -0.78 -14.84
N GLY A 322 -2.90 -0.24 -15.95
CA GLY A 322 -2.52 -1.01 -17.10
C GLY A 322 -1.46 -2.02 -16.70
N VAL A 323 -1.72 -3.28 -17.02
CA VAL A 323 -0.67 -4.27 -17.21
C VAL A 323 0.08 -3.78 -18.45
N ALA A 324 1.25 -3.16 -18.23
CA ALA A 324 2.26 -2.91 -19.27
C ALA A 324 3.35 -3.96 -19.12
#